data_dd6f9c7ca1c4781e24b0e93626ab0623
#
_entry.id   dd6f9c7ca1c4781e24b0e93626ab0623
#
_cell.length_a   1.000
_cell.length_b   1.000
_cell.length_c   1.000
_cell.angle_alpha   90.00
_cell.angle_beta   90.00
_cell.angle_gamma   90.00
#
_symmetry.space_group_name_H-M   'P 1'
#
loop_
_entity.id
_entity.type
_entity.pdbx_description
1 polymer ?
#
loop_
_entity_poly.entity_id
_entity_poly.type
_entity_poly.pdbx_seq_one_letter_code
_entity_poly.pdbx_strand_id
1 'polypeptide(L)'
;MLLQWQCFNTNNLNESNPMTSTIRIAALTMFILTAGTASAIDLGGMLGAGKDLAKAATISDKEVMDGSRLMMRQMDKEEKVAPAGSKYAKRLEMLTKGLENEDGLKLNFAVYQSGDVNAFATPDGSIRIYSALMDLMSDDELRGVIGHEIGHAKLGHAASQMKKALLLSAGTKAAGASGNQVGGMVAANEETIKAFGNAQFSQSDETSSDDYGFKFMQKHKYDVRAMESAFRKLAKMEKGGSNLMASHPGSDARADRMKAAADKL
;
A
#
# COMPACT_ATOMS: atom_id res chain seq x y z
N MET A 1 50.37 29.30 8.92
CA MET A 1 49.74 30.39 8.15
C MET A 1 48.28 30.34 8.47
N LEU A 2 47.87 31.28 9.30
CA LEU A 2 46.51 31.46 9.83
C LEU A 2 45.53 31.92 8.74
N LEU A 3 44.28 31.50 8.81
CA LEU A 3 43.16 32.40 8.54
C LEU A 3 41.89 31.85 9.19
N GLN A 4 41.40 32.66 10.10
CA GLN A 4 40.13 32.60 10.83
C GLN A 4 38.95 32.80 9.89
N TRP A 5 37.80 32.23 10.25
CA TRP A 5 36.49 32.70 9.80
C TRP A 5 35.62 33.12 10.97
N GLN A 6 35.27 34.39 10.93
CA GLN A 6 34.39 35.09 11.86
C GLN A 6 32.93 34.82 11.52
N CYS A 7 32.14 34.85 12.57
CA CYS A 7 30.68 34.98 12.57
C CYS A 7 30.22 36.29 11.93
N PHE A 8 29.18 36.24 11.14
CA PHE A 8 28.29 37.39 10.91
C PHE A 8 26.82 36.95 11.04
N ASN A 9 26.20 37.55 12.02
CA ASN A 9 24.77 37.63 12.22
C ASN A 9 24.28 38.93 11.63
N THR A 10 23.28 38.91 10.73
CA THR A 10 22.36 40.04 10.57
C THR A 10 21.05 39.58 9.92
N ASN A 11 19.98 39.89 10.61
CA ASN A 11 18.62 40.03 10.10
C ASN A 11 18.57 40.90 8.86
N ASN A 12 17.84 40.52 7.82
CA ASN A 12 16.87 41.41 7.19
C ASN A 12 15.85 40.69 6.29
N LEU A 13 14.71 41.30 6.29
CA LEU A 13 13.44 40.94 5.69
C LEU A 13 13.44 41.08 4.16
N ASN A 14 12.53 40.31 3.57
CA ASN A 14 11.81 40.61 2.33
C ASN A 14 12.49 40.20 1.01
N GLU A 15 11.93 39.23 0.34
CA GLU A 15 11.29 39.34 -0.96
C GLU A 15 10.95 37.96 -1.53
N SER A 16 9.72 37.89 -1.98
CA SER A 16 9.00 36.95 -2.82
C SER A 16 9.82 36.12 -3.83
N ASN A 17 9.66 34.79 -3.81
CA ASN A 17 9.52 34.04 -5.05
C ASN A 17 8.77 32.71 -4.83
N PRO A 18 7.88 32.35 -5.75
CA PRO A 18 6.89 31.28 -5.55
C PRO A 18 7.33 29.94 -6.13
N MET A 19 6.60 28.91 -5.74
CA MET A 19 6.55 27.58 -6.31
C MET A 19 7.41 26.50 -5.65
N THR A 20 6.88 25.96 -4.57
CA THR A 20 6.87 24.52 -4.36
C THR A 20 5.50 24.14 -3.82
N SER A 21 4.77 23.41 -4.65
CA SER A 21 3.40 22.99 -4.42
C SER A 21 3.37 21.87 -3.38
N THR A 22 3.17 22.24 -2.12
CA THR A 22 2.76 21.31 -1.07
C THR A 22 1.24 21.22 -1.08
N ILE A 23 0.69 20.18 -1.68
CA ILE A 23 -0.76 19.89 -1.59
C ILE A 23 -1.05 19.35 -0.19
N ARG A 24 -1.50 20.22 0.70
CA ARG A 24 -2.15 19.85 1.95
C ARG A 24 -3.62 19.59 1.64
N ILE A 25 -4.04 18.34 1.71
CA ILE A 25 -5.47 17.98 1.67
C ILE A 25 -6.03 18.25 3.06
N ALA A 26 -6.72 19.37 3.20
CA ALA A 26 -7.57 19.65 4.36
C ALA A 26 -8.95 19.07 4.09
N ALA A 27 -9.38 18.11 4.89
CA ALA A 27 -10.77 17.67 4.95
C ALA A 27 -11.62 18.79 5.55
N LEU A 28 -12.48 19.41 4.74
CA LEU A 28 -13.47 20.38 5.20
C LEU A 28 -14.86 19.75 5.09
N THR A 29 -15.35 19.24 6.20
CA THR A 29 -16.79 18.93 6.39
C THR A 29 -17.52 20.22 6.66
N MET A 30 -18.26 20.72 5.67
CA MET A 30 -19.18 21.83 5.87
C MET A 30 -20.60 21.38 5.51
N PHE A 31 -21.40 21.13 6.54
CA PHE A 31 -22.85 20.98 6.43
C PHE A 31 -23.46 22.38 6.21
N ILE A 32 -23.98 22.65 5.03
CA ILE A 32 -24.86 23.78 4.80
C ILE A 32 -26.22 23.24 4.42
N LEU A 33 -27.15 23.40 5.34
CA LEU A 33 -28.59 23.22 5.10
C LEU A 33 -29.10 24.48 4.41
N THR A 34 -29.40 24.43 3.11
CA THR A 34 -30.21 25.41 2.44
C THR A 34 -31.40 24.70 1.79
N ALA A 35 -32.57 25.03 2.28
CA ALA A 35 -33.81 24.66 1.64
C ALA A 35 -33.97 25.44 0.32
N GLY A 36 -34.35 24.74 -0.75
CA GLY A 36 -34.95 25.38 -1.90
C GLY A 36 -34.49 24.86 -3.25
N THR A 37 -35.41 24.26 -3.92
CA THR A 37 -35.59 23.81 -5.30
C THR A 37 -35.44 22.30 -5.49
N ALA A 38 -36.57 21.66 -5.72
CA ALA A 38 -36.62 20.29 -6.21
C ALA A 38 -36.04 20.25 -7.62
N SER A 39 -34.75 19.97 -7.70
CA SER A 39 -34.12 19.56 -8.96
C SER A 39 -34.59 18.15 -9.27
N ALA A 40 -35.18 17.97 -10.43
CA ALA A 40 -35.59 16.67 -10.94
C ALA A 40 -34.39 15.71 -10.82
N ILE A 41 -34.58 14.62 -10.08
CA ILE A 41 -33.60 13.54 -9.99
C ILE A 41 -33.48 13.00 -11.39
N ASP A 42 -32.29 13.16 -12.03
CA ASP A 42 -31.99 12.60 -13.33
C ASP A 42 -31.96 11.06 -13.24
N LEU A 43 -33.13 10.46 -13.48
CA LEU A 43 -33.29 9.01 -13.54
C LEU A 43 -32.40 8.37 -14.61
N GLY A 44 -32.02 9.11 -15.65
CA GLY A 44 -31.11 8.66 -16.70
C GLY A 44 -29.69 8.46 -16.18
N GLY A 45 -29.19 9.39 -15.34
CA GLY A 45 -27.90 9.28 -14.68
C GLY A 45 -27.86 8.13 -13.66
N MET A 46 -28.96 7.88 -12.92
CA MET A 46 -29.07 6.74 -12.00
C MET A 46 -29.12 5.39 -12.73
N LEU A 47 -29.75 5.31 -13.91
CA LEU A 47 -29.77 4.10 -14.73
C LEU A 47 -28.39 3.84 -15.38
N GLY A 48 -27.61 4.89 -15.70
CA GLY A 48 -26.22 4.80 -16.12
C GLY A 48 -25.34 4.24 -14.99
N ALA A 49 -25.43 4.84 -13.81
CA ALA A 49 -24.70 4.39 -12.62
C ALA A 49 -25.06 2.95 -12.22
N GLY A 50 -26.33 2.54 -12.38
CA GLY A 50 -26.76 1.15 -12.13
C GLY A 50 -26.17 0.15 -13.11
N LYS A 51 -25.98 0.51 -14.39
CA LYS A 51 -25.31 -0.33 -15.40
C LYS A 51 -23.80 -0.43 -15.15
N ASP A 52 -23.19 0.64 -14.66
CA ASP A 52 -21.76 0.68 -14.33
C ASP A 52 -21.50 -0.07 -13.04
N LEU A 53 -22.38 -0.02 -12.03
CA LEU A 53 -22.33 -0.91 -10.86
C LEU A 53 -22.53 -2.38 -11.22
N ALA A 54 -23.41 -2.71 -12.17
CA ALA A 54 -23.60 -4.07 -12.64
C ALA A 54 -22.39 -4.58 -13.45
N LYS A 55 -21.73 -3.72 -14.24
CA LYS A 55 -20.41 -4.02 -14.86
C LYS A 55 -19.31 -4.19 -13.82
N ALA A 56 -19.36 -3.41 -12.76
CA ALA A 56 -18.46 -3.49 -11.62
C ALA A 56 -18.52 -4.85 -10.90
N ALA A 57 -19.70 -5.46 -10.84
CA ALA A 57 -19.87 -6.80 -10.29
C ALA A 57 -19.25 -7.92 -11.20
N THR A 58 -18.77 -7.59 -12.40
CA THR A 58 -18.30 -8.54 -13.41
C THR A 58 -16.79 -8.51 -13.69
N ILE A 59 -15.99 -7.76 -12.93
CA ILE A 59 -14.52 -7.84 -13.07
C ILE A 59 -14.08 -9.26 -12.69
N SER A 60 -13.60 -10.00 -13.68
CA SER A 60 -13.11 -11.36 -13.53
C SER A 60 -11.76 -11.40 -12.80
N ASP A 61 -11.43 -12.54 -12.20
CA ASP A 61 -10.12 -12.74 -11.57
C ASP A 61 -8.97 -12.56 -12.58
N LYS A 62 -9.21 -12.92 -13.84
CA LYS A 62 -8.24 -12.69 -14.93
C LYS A 62 -7.97 -11.18 -15.13
N GLU A 63 -9.01 -10.35 -15.16
CA GLU A 63 -8.86 -8.90 -15.30
C GLU A 63 -8.18 -8.27 -14.09
N VAL A 64 -8.45 -8.77 -12.89
CA VAL A 64 -7.74 -8.38 -11.65
C VAL A 64 -6.25 -8.69 -11.76
N MET A 65 -5.90 -9.90 -12.20
CA MET A 65 -4.51 -10.33 -12.36
C MET A 65 -3.78 -9.54 -13.46
N ASP A 66 -4.43 -9.33 -14.61
CA ASP A 66 -3.85 -8.57 -15.72
C ASP A 66 -3.67 -7.09 -15.33
N GLY A 67 -4.66 -6.53 -14.64
CA GLY A 67 -4.61 -5.19 -14.07
C GLY A 67 -3.46 -5.02 -13.07
N SER A 68 -3.29 -5.98 -12.16
CA SER A 68 -2.19 -6.02 -11.23
C SER A 68 -0.83 -5.99 -11.92
N ARG A 69 -0.63 -6.85 -12.92
CA ARG A 69 0.61 -6.90 -13.71
C ARG A 69 0.90 -5.58 -14.44
N LEU A 70 -0.13 -4.92 -14.96
CA LEU A 70 0.01 -3.62 -15.62
C LEU A 70 0.39 -2.54 -14.63
N MET A 71 -0.30 -2.49 -13.50
CA MET A 71 -0.01 -1.55 -12.41
C MET A 71 1.43 -1.72 -11.91
N MET A 72 1.85 -2.96 -11.63
CA MET A 72 3.20 -3.24 -11.14
C MET A 72 4.29 -2.84 -12.15
N ARG A 73 4.06 -3.09 -13.45
CA ARG A 73 5.01 -2.61 -14.49
C ARG A 73 5.13 -1.10 -14.53
N GLN A 74 4.04 -0.38 -14.26
CA GLN A 74 4.07 1.08 -14.22
C GLN A 74 4.78 1.57 -12.94
N MET A 75 4.42 1.03 -11.78
CA MET A 75 5.08 1.38 -10.51
C MET A 75 6.57 1.08 -10.54
N ASP A 76 7.01 -0.08 -11.06
CA ASP A 76 8.44 -0.43 -11.16
C ASP A 76 9.23 0.49 -12.11
N LYS A 77 8.56 1.25 -12.99
CA LYS A 77 9.20 2.29 -13.84
C LYS A 77 9.27 3.65 -13.14
N GLU A 78 8.27 3.97 -12.35
CA GLU A 78 8.16 5.26 -11.66
C GLU A 78 8.95 5.28 -10.36
N GLU A 79 8.97 4.15 -9.66
CA GLU A 79 9.67 3.99 -8.40
C GLU A 79 11.15 3.65 -8.61
N LYS A 80 11.96 4.06 -7.67
CA LYS A 80 13.39 3.73 -7.68
C LYS A 80 13.62 2.32 -7.15
N VAL A 81 13.52 1.33 -8.03
CA VAL A 81 13.84 -0.07 -7.67
C VAL A 81 15.32 -0.19 -7.29
N ALA A 82 15.60 -0.86 -6.18
CA ALA A 82 16.97 -1.08 -5.71
C ALA A 82 17.75 -1.94 -6.72
N PRO A 83 18.90 -1.46 -7.23
CA PRO A 83 19.68 -2.21 -8.20
C PRO A 83 20.12 -3.58 -7.66
N ALA A 84 20.20 -4.57 -8.53
CA ALA A 84 20.78 -5.87 -8.20
C ALA A 84 22.18 -5.67 -7.59
N GLY A 85 22.47 -6.39 -6.51
CA GLY A 85 23.75 -6.26 -5.80
C GLY A 85 23.84 -5.10 -4.80
N SER A 86 22.86 -4.19 -4.73
CA SER A 86 22.77 -3.19 -3.66
C SER A 86 22.58 -3.85 -2.28
N LYS A 87 22.87 -3.11 -1.20
CA LYS A 87 22.68 -3.63 0.17
C LYS A 87 21.23 -4.10 0.42
N TYR A 88 20.26 -3.37 -0.10
CA TYR A 88 18.84 -3.68 0.07
C TYR A 88 18.42 -4.90 -0.75
N ALA A 89 18.82 -4.97 -2.02
CA ALA A 89 18.50 -6.11 -2.87
C ALA A 89 19.11 -7.41 -2.32
N LYS A 90 20.38 -7.39 -1.91
CA LYS A 90 21.05 -8.56 -1.29
C LYS A 90 20.38 -8.99 0.02
N ARG A 91 19.99 -8.02 0.86
CA ARG A 91 19.29 -8.34 2.12
C ARG A 91 17.92 -8.96 1.84
N LEU A 92 17.14 -8.40 0.90
CA LEU A 92 15.84 -8.96 0.54
C LEU A 92 15.97 -10.35 -0.07
N GLU A 93 16.92 -10.56 -0.99
CA GLU A 93 17.22 -11.87 -1.60
C GLU A 93 17.52 -12.93 -0.53
N MET A 94 18.34 -12.59 0.47
CA MET A 94 18.61 -13.49 1.61
C MET A 94 17.35 -13.83 2.41
N LEU A 95 16.49 -12.83 2.65
CA LEU A 95 15.27 -13.01 3.44
C LEU A 95 14.17 -13.79 2.72
N THR A 96 14.15 -13.75 1.38
CA THR A 96 13.10 -14.35 0.55
C THR A 96 13.56 -15.60 -0.22
N LYS A 97 14.78 -16.05 0.00
CA LYS A 97 15.34 -17.22 -0.65
C LYS A 97 14.46 -18.46 -0.43
N GLY A 98 13.97 -19.03 -1.51
CA GLY A 98 13.11 -20.22 -1.50
C GLY A 98 11.62 -19.92 -1.32
N LEU A 99 11.21 -18.64 -1.27
CA LEU A 99 9.81 -18.23 -1.15
C LEU A 99 9.13 -17.96 -2.50
N GLU A 100 9.83 -18.13 -3.62
CA GLU A 100 9.32 -17.79 -4.97
C GLU A 100 8.05 -18.58 -5.34
N ASN A 101 7.82 -19.73 -4.66
CA ASN A 101 6.65 -20.59 -4.87
C ASN A 101 5.96 -20.94 -3.54
N GLU A 102 5.93 -20.01 -2.58
CA GLU A 102 5.33 -20.26 -1.26
C GLU A 102 3.81 -20.50 -1.37
N ASP A 103 3.35 -21.58 -0.76
CA ASP A 103 1.94 -22.01 -0.70
C ASP A 103 1.19 -21.99 -2.05
N GLY A 104 1.91 -22.27 -3.16
CA GLY A 104 1.36 -22.30 -4.52
C GLY A 104 1.20 -20.94 -5.17
N LEU A 105 1.65 -19.87 -4.54
CA LEU A 105 1.79 -18.54 -5.15
C LEU A 105 3.08 -18.47 -5.95
N LYS A 106 3.07 -17.70 -7.04
CA LYS A 106 4.29 -17.29 -7.73
C LYS A 106 4.65 -15.89 -7.27
N LEU A 107 5.65 -15.80 -6.38
CA LEU A 107 6.03 -14.54 -5.75
C LEU A 107 7.25 -13.92 -6.42
N ASN A 108 7.26 -12.61 -6.51
CA ASN A 108 8.43 -11.84 -6.90
C ASN A 108 8.64 -10.67 -5.93
N PHE A 109 9.87 -10.44 -5.54
CA PHE A 109 10.22 -9.50 -4.50
C PHE A 109 11.14 -8.41 -5.04
N ALA A 110 10.88 -7.15 -4.69
CA ALA A 110 11.80 -6.07 -4.96
C ALA A 110 11.74 -5.01 -3.87
N VAL A 111 12.77 -4.16 -3.81
CA VAL A 111 12.84 -3.04 -2.87
C VAL A 111 12.66 -1.73 -3.63
N TYR A 112 11.77 -0.88 -3.14
CA TYR A 112 11.67 0.52 -3.55
C TYR A 112 12.52 1.40 -2.63
N GLN A 113 13.46 2.15 -3.20
CA GLN A 113 14.32 3.08 -2.46
C GLN A 113 13.56 4.36 -2.16
N SER A 114 12.90 4.41 -1.02
CA SER A 114 12.08 5.53 -0.55
C SER A 114 12.31 5.79 0.93
N GLY A 115 12.08 7.03 1.36
CA GLY A 115 12.02 7.41 2.77
C GLY A 115 10.71 7.00 3.46
N ASP A 116 9.74 6.49 2.72
CA ASP A 116 8.48 6.02 3.27
C ASP A 116 8.67 4.64 3.91
N VAL A 117 8.02 4.45 5.05
CA VAL A 117 7.94 3.13 5.71
C VAL A 117 6.71 2.42 5.17
N ASN A 118 6.92 1.46 4.26
CA ASN A 118 5.83 0.74 3.61
C ASN A 118 6.25 -0.66 3.11
N ALA A 119 5.26 -1.53 2.94
CA ALA A 119 5.32 -2.78 2.18
C ALA A 119 3.92 -3.04 1.60
N PHE A 120 3.84 -3.79 0.51
CA PHE A 120 2.56 -4.23 -0.02
C PHE A 120 2.70 -5.47 -0.90
N ALA A 121 1.61 -6.23 -0.99
CA ALA A 121 1.44 -7.33 -1.93
C ALA A 121 0.36 -7.01 -2.96
N THR A 122 0.52 -7.56 -4.16
CA THR A 122 -0.46 -7.45 -5.24
C THR A 122 -0.96 -8.83 -5.68
N PRO A 123 -2.12 -8.91 -6.35
CA PRO A 123 -2.72 -10.19 -6.77
C PRO A 123 -1.82 -11.07 -7.62
N ASP A 124 -0.95 -10.48 -8.44
CA ASP A 124 -0.03 -11.22 -9.31
C ASP A 124 1.18 -11.81 -8.58
N GLY A 125 1.23 -11.68 -7.25
CA GLY A 125 2.31 -12.19 -6.40
C GLY A 125 3.51 -11.25 -6.30
N SER A 126 3.41 -10.02 -6.79
CA SER A 126 4.45 -9.01 -6.56
C SER A 126 4.38 -8.52 -5.12
N ILE A 127 5.53 -8.57 -4.42
CA ILE A 127 5.71 -8.01 -3.08
C ILE A 127 6.80 -6.95 -3.15
N ARG A 128 6.49 -5.76 -2.65
CA ARG A 128 7.42 -4.63 -2.63
C ARG A 128 7.66 -4.19 -1.20
N ILE A 129 8.93 -4.03 -0.84
CA ILE A 129 9.36 -3.58 0.48
C ILE A 129 10.09 -2.25 0.30
N TYR A 130 9.76 -1.27 1.11
CA TYR A 130 10.41 0.04 1.04
C TYR A 130 11.70 0.05 1.87
N SER A 131 12.73 0.75 1.38
CA SER A 131 14.04 0.76 2.03
C SER A 131 14.01 1.32 3.45
N ALA A 132 13.16 2.32 3.74
CA ALA A 132 13.01 2.86 5.10
C ALA A 132 12.41 1.82 6.07
N LEU A 133 11.50 0.96 5.61
CA LEU A 133 11.00 -0.17 6.40
C LEU A 133 12.13 -1.18 6.69
N MET A 134 12.98 -1.45 5.71
CA MET A 134 14.14 -2.33 5.90
C MET A 134 15.16 -1.74 6.89
N ASP A 135 15.38 -0.43 6.87
CA ASP A 135 16.28 0.24 7.82
C ASP A 135 15.71 0.26 9.26
N LEU A 136 14.39 0.25 9.40
CA LEU A 136 13.69 0.24 10.71
C LEU A 136 13.73 -1.14 11.37
N MET A 137 13.68 -2.22 10.59
CA MET A 137 13.39 -3.56 11.07
C MET A 137 14.59 -4.49 11.04
N SER A 138 14.66 -5.42 12.02
CA SER A 138 15.55 -6.57 11.99
C SER A 138 15.14 -7.56 10.90
N ASP A 139 15.97 -8.57 10.65
CA ASP A 139 15.70 -9.58 9.63
C ASP A 139 14.46 -10.43 9.96
N ASP A 140 14.28 -10.82 11.22
CA ASP A 140 13.10 -11.60 11.61
C ASP A 140 11.83 -10.74 11.64
N GLU A 141 11.91 -9.46 12.01
CA GLU A 141 10.80 -8.54 11.88
C GLU A 141 10.36 -8.37 10.42
N LEU A 142 11.32 -8.24 9.49
CA LEU A 142 11.04 -8.19 8.04
C LEU A 142 10.43 -9.50 7.53
N ARG A 143 10.90 -10.67 8.01
CA ARG A 143 10.26 -11.95 7.69
C ARG A 143 8.82 -12.01 8.14
N GLY A 144 8.52 -11.46 9.33
CA GLY A 144 7.15 -11.32 9.82
C GLY A 144 6.28 -10.47 8.91
N VAL A 145 6.79 -9.30 8.47
CA VAL A 145 6.10 -8.44 7.49
C VAL A 145 5.93 -9.15 6.15
N ILE A 146 6.98 -9.80 5.63
CA ILE A 146 6.91 -10.56 4.37
C ILE A 146 5.84 -11.66 4.48
N GLY A 147 5.80 -12.40 5.58
CA GLY A 147 4.77 -13.42 5.83
C GLY A 147 3.35 -12.82 5.86
N HIS A 148 3.17 -11.64 6.45
CA HIS A 148 1.92 -10.90 6.46
C HIS A 148 1.48 -10.49 5.04
N GLU A 149 2.40 -9.96 4.21
CA GLU A 149 2.12 -9.59 2.82
C GLU A 149 1.78 -10.82 1.95
N ILE A 150 2.49 -11.95 2.15
CA ILE A 150 2.13 -13.22 1.50
C ILE A 150 0.71 -13.64 1.93
N GLY A 151 0.34 -13.42 3.19
CA GLY A 151 -1.02 -13.64 3.70
C GLY A 151 -2.07 -12.85 2.93
N HIS A 152 -1.86 -11.55 2.70
CA HIS A 152 -2.78 -10.73 1.88
C HIS A 152 -2.93 -11.24 0.46
N ALA A 153 -1.84 -11.66 -0.18
CA ALA A 153 -1.89 -12.27 -1.52
C ALA A 153 -2.62 -13.62 -1.50
N LYS A 154 -2.29 -14.50 -0.55
CA LYS A 154 -2.81 -15.87 -0.45
C LYS A 154 -4.29 -15.93 -0.12
N LEU A 155 -4.75 -15.06 0.78
CA LEU A 155 -6.13 -15.02 1.25
C LEU A 155 -7.06 -14.20 0.33
N GLY A 156 -6.53 -13.64 -0.76
CA GLY A 156 -7.32 -12.91 -1.74
C GLY A 156 -7.63 -11.45 -1.34
N HIS A 157 -7.06 -10.94 -0.25
CA HIS A 157 -7.26 -9.56 0.20
C HIS A 157 -6.73 -8.57 -0.83
N ALA A 158 -5.51 -8.81 -1.35
CA ALA A 158 -4.92 -8.00 -2.41
C ALA A 158 -5.77 -8.00 -3.70
N ALA A 159 -6.37 -9.14 -4.06
CA ALA A 159 -7.27 -9.23 -5.21
C ALA A 159 -8.56 -8.42 -4.99
N SER A 160 -9.13 -8.50 -3.78
CA SER A 160 -10.30 -7.72 -3.38
C SER A 160 -10.02 -6.20 -3.42
N GLN A 161 -8.85 -5.79 -2.94
CA GLN A 161 -8.39 -4.41 -2.95
C GLN A 161 -8.18 -3.92 -4.39
N MET A 162 -7.52 -4.71 -5.24
CA MET A 162 -7.31 -4.38 -6.65
C MET A 162 -8.63 -4.27 -7.41
N LYS A 163 -9.58 -5.17 -7.14
CA LYS A 163 -10.94 -5.09 -7.72
C LYS A 163 -11.62 -3.77 -7.36
N LYS A 164 -11.58 -3.36 -6.09
CA LYS A 164 -12.10 -2.06 -5.64
C LYS A 164 -11.41 -0.88 -6.34
N ALA A 165 -10.09 -0.91 -6.48
CA ALA A 165 -9.32 0.14 -7.15
C ALA A 165 -9.69 0.26 -8.63
N LEU A 166 -9.83 -0.87 -9.33
CA LEU A 166 -10.28 -0.91 -10.73
C LEU A 166 -11.70 -0.36 -10.90
N LEU A 167 -12.59 -0.64 -9.94
CA LEU A 167 -13.95 -0.12 -9.94
C LEU A 167 -14.02 1.39 -9.75
N LEU A 168 -13.26 1.91 -8.79
CA LEU A 168 -13.21 3.34 -8.49
C LEU A 168 -12.65 4.12 -9.69
N SER A 169 -11.57 3.63 -10.30
CA SER A 169 -10.96 4.29 -11.45
C SER A 169 -11.79 4.15 -12.75
N ALA A 170 -12.59 3.08 -12.91
CA ALA A 170 -13.53 2.94 -14.00
C ALA A 170 -14.71 3.92 -13.85
N GLY A 171 -15.23 4.13 -12.65
CA GLY A 171 -16.32 5.06 -12.37
C GLY A 171 -15.97 6.52 -12.69
N THR A 172 -14.70 6.93 -12.52
CA THR A 172 -14.24 8.28 -12.88
C THR A 172 -14.07 8.49 -14.38
N LYS A 173 -13.92 7.41 -15.17
CA LYS A 173 -13.69 7.47 -16.64
C LYS A 173 -14.88 7.04 -17.49
N ALA A 174 -15.90 6.43 -16.91
CA ALA A 174 -17.09 5.94 -17.63
C ALA A 174 -17.91 7.05 -18.31
N ALA A 175 -17.63 8.32 -18.01
CA ALA A 175 -18.22 9.45 -18.69
C ALA A 175 -17.75 9.64 -20.16
N GLY A 176 -16.78 8.85 -20.65
CA GLY A 176 -16.19 9.08 -21.98
C GLY A 176 -15.76 7.87 -22.80
N ALA A 177 -15.85 6.63 -22.33
CA ALA A 177 -15.32 5.48 -23.06
C ALA A 177 -16.33 4.33 -23.22
N SER A 178 -16.77 4.11 -24.44
CA SER A 178 -17.52 2.89 -24.82
C SER A 178 -16.54 1.85 -25.38
N GLY A 179 -16.48 0.63 -24.77
CA GLY A 179 -15.81 -0.51 -25.40
C GLY A 179 -15.01 -1.42 -24.47
N ASN A 180 -14.84 -2.67 -24.87
CA ASN A 180 -14.21 -3.80 -24.16
C ASN A 180 -12.69 -3.65 -23.84
N GLN A 181 -12.09 -2.46 -23.97
CA GLN A 181 -10.68 -2.19 -23.68
C GLN A 181 -10.44 -1.51 -22.34
N VAL A 182 -11.50 -1.36 -21.51
CA VAL A 182 -11.47 -0.59 -20.27
C VAL A 182 -10.50 -1.20 -19.24
N GLY A 183 -10.41 -2.53 -19.13
CA GLY A 183 -9.57 -3.20 -18.12
C GLY A 183 -8.07 -2.91 -18.25
N GLY A 184 -7.53 -2.87 -19.46
CA GLY A 184 -6.10 -2.66 -19.69
C GLY A 184 -5.65 -1.19 -19.56
N MET A 185 -6.50 -0.25 -19.99
CA MET A 185 -6.21 1.20 -19.88
C MET A 185 -6.39 1.76 -18.48
N VAL A 186 -7.32 1.18 -17.70
CA VAL A 186 -7.65 1.63 -16.33
C VAL A 186 -6.57 1.16 -15.35
N ALA A 187 -6.05 -0.04 -15.53
CA ALA A 187 -5.14 -0.66 -14.57
C ALA A 187 -3.74 -0.01 -14.48
N ALA A 188 -3.29 0.68 -15.52
CA ALA A 188 -1.95 1.30 -15.56
C ALA A 188 -1.97 2.82 -15.36
N ASN A 189 -3.09 3.40 -14.88
CA ASN A 189 -3.17 4.83 -14.68
C ASN A 189 -2.93 5.23 -13.21
N GLU A 190 -2.51 6.46 -13.02
CA GLU A 190 -2.21 7.06 -11.72
C GLU A 190 -3.38 6.95 -10.72
N GLU A 191 -4.63 7.06 -11.20
CA GLU A 191 -5.83 6.95 -10.35
C GLU A 191 -6.01 5.54 -9.77
N THR A 192 -5.74 4.49 -10.57
CA THR A 192 -5.79 3.10 -10.08
C THR A 192 -4.68 2.83 -9.09
N ILE A 193 -3.47 3.32 -9.34
CA ILE A 193 -2.33 3.21 -8.43
C ILE A 193 -2.66 3.90 -7.10
N LYS A 194 -3.18 5.13 -7.15
CA LYS A 194 -3.60 5.88 -5.96
C LYS A 194 -4.75 5.18 -5.22
N ALA A 195 -5.76 4.71 -5.95
CA ALA A 195 -6.89 4.00 -5.35
C ALA A 195 -6.47 2.71 -4.67
N PHE A 196 -5.53 1.97 -5.27
CA PHE A 196 -4.96 0.76 -4.67
C PHE A 196 -4.15 1.09 -3.41
N GLY A 197 -3.24 2.06 -3.49
CA GLY A 197 -2.38 2.45 -2.36
C GLY A 197 -3.13 3.09 -1.18
N ASN A 198 -4.26 3.75 -1.44
CA ASN A 198 -5.10 4.37 -0.40
C ASN A 198 -6.19 3.43 0.15
N ALA A 199 -6.39 2.25 -0.43
CA ALA A 199 -7.38 1.32 0.04
C ALA A 199 -6.93 0.68 1.37
N GLN A 200 -7.81 0.70 2.36
CA GLN A 200 -7.56 0.06 3.65
C GLN A 200 -8.06 -1.38 3.65
N PHE A 201 -7.30 -2.25 4.27
CA PHE A 201 -7.76 -3.58 4.62
C PHE A 201 -8.72 -3.51 5.80
N SER A 202 -9.69 -4.43 5.84
CA SER A 202 -10.55 -4.56 7.01
C SER A 202 -9.77 -5.15 8.20
N GLN A 203 -10.26 -4.94 9.41
CA GLN A 203 -9.65 -5.55 10.61
C GLN A 203 -9.64 -7.09 10.53
N SER A 204 -10.61 -7.71 9.84
CA SER A 204 -10.63 -9.15 9.63
C SER A 204 -9.55 -9.59 8.63
N ASP A 205 -9.29 -8.80 7.57
CA ASP A 205 -8.22 -9.07 6.62
C ASP A 205 -6.85 -8.98 7.31
N GLU A 206 -6.65 -7.93 8.14
CA GLU A 206 -5.44 -7.78 8.95
C GLU A 206 -5.25 -8.94 9.91
N THR A 207 -6.31 -9.33 10.63
CA THR A 207 -6.28 -10.44 11.58
C THR A 207 -5.89 -11.75 10.90
N SER A 208 -6.48 -12.05 9.75
CA SER A 208 -6.20 -13.30 9.02
C SER A 208 -4.81 -13.28 8.36
N SER A 209 -4.33 -12.12 7.90
CA SER A 209 -2.96 -11.98 7.38
C SER A 209 -1.91 -12.09 8.48
N ASP A 210 -2.19 -11.56 9.67
CA ASP A 210 -1.33 -11.75 10.84
C ASP A 210 -1.24 -13.22 11.26
N ASP A 211 -2.38 -13.93 11.28
CA ASP A 211 -2.41 -15.36 11.60
C ASP A 211 -1.67 -16.19 10.55
N TYR A 212 -1.76 -15.80 9.28
CA TYR A 212 -0.98 -16.41 8.22
C TYR A 212 0.52 -16.14 8.42
N GLY A 213 0.90 -14.89 8.65
CA GLY A 213 2.28 -14.48 8.91
C GLY A 213 2.88 -15.22 10.12
N PHE A 214 2.12 -15.38 11.20
CA PHE A 214 2.55 -16.11 12.38
C PHE A 214 2.81 -17.60 12.06
N LYS A 215 1.89 -18.26 11.33
CA LYS A 215 2.07 -19.65 10.87
C LYS A 215 3.24 -19.79 9.90
N PHE A 216 3.44 -18.80 9.01
CA PHE A 216 4.58 -18.72 8.11
C PHE A 216 5.90 -18.67 8.90
N MET A 217 6.00 -17.82 9.93
CA MET A 217 7.18 -17.74 10.79
C MET A 217 7.45 -19.08 11.49
N GLN A 218 6.41 -19.76 12.00
CA GLN A 218 6.54 -21.10 12.61
C GLN A 218 7.01 -22.15 11.59
N LYS A 219 6.39 -22.19 10.41
CA LYS A 219 6.69 -23.15 9.32
C LYS A 219 8.17 -23.07 8.93
N HIS A 220 8.70 -21.85 8.82
CA HIS A 220 10.08 -21.59 8.43
C HIS A 220 11.07 -21.56 9.61
N LYS A 221 10.59 -21.79 10.84
CA LYS A 221 11.40 -21.79 12.08
C LYS A 221 12.09 -20.45 12.35
N TYR A 222 11.43 -19.35 12.00
CA TYR A 222 11.83 -17.99 12.33
C TYR A 222 11.33 -17.60 13.73
N ASP A 223 11.89 -16.54 14.30
CA ASP A 223 11.42 -16.03 15.61
C ASP A 223 10.05 -15.37 15.48
N VAL A 224 9.01 -16.08 15.93
CA VAL A 224 7.62 -15.58 15.91
C VAL A 224 7.41 -14.33 16.77
N ARG A 225 8.25 -14.09 17.81
CA ARG A 225 8.16 -12.90 18.65
C ARG A 225 8.55 -11.63 17.92
N ALA A 226 9.26 -11.77 16.80
CA ALA A 226 9.60 -10.66 15.93
C ALA A 226 8.35 -9.96 15.33
N MET A 227 7.22 -10.65 15.18
CA MET A 227 5.98 -10.01 14.74
C MET A 227 5.43 -9.03 15.78
N GLU A 228 5.48 -9.37 17.07
CA GLU A 228 5.12 -8.43 18.13
C GLU A 228 6.01 -7.18 18.05
N SER A 229 7.33 -7.37 18.00
CA SER A 229 8.28 -6.24 18.00
C SER A 229 8.13 -5.37 16.75
N ALA A 230 7.87 -5.96 15.57
CA ALA A 230 7.57 -5.24 14.34
C ALA A 230 6.33 -4.34 14.50
N PHE A 231 5.22 -4.89 14.97
CA PHE A 231 3.99 -4.12 15.18
C PHE A 231 4.14 -3.04 16.26
N ARG A 232 4.93 -3.26 17.33
CA ARG A 232 5.27 -2.22 18.31
C ARG A 232 6.05 -1.06 17.70
N LYS A 233 6.98 -1.35 16.78
CA LYS A 233 7.70 -0.30 16.05
C LYS A 233 6.75 0.49 15.15
N LEU A 234 5.88 -0.18 14.41
CA LEU A 234 4.90 0.46 13.53
C LEU A 234 3.90 1.32 14.32
N ALA A 235 3.40 0.83 15.46
CA ALA A 235 2.50 1.58 16.33
C ALA A 235 3.10 2.91 16.84
N LYS A 236 4.41 2.93 17.11
CA LYS A 236 5.10 4.18 17.47
C LYS A 236 5.16 5.18 16.33
N MET A 237 5.20 4.71 15.09
CA MET A 237 5.22 5.54 13.89
C MET A 237 3.83 6.00 13.46
N GLU A 238 2.77 5.26 13.81
CA GLU A 238 1.38 5.63 13.53
C GLU A 238 1.05 7.02 14.07
N LYS A 239 1.57 7.33 15.26
CA LYS A 239 1.47 8.67 15.88
C LYS A 239 2.22 9.75 15.09
N GLY A 240 3.10 9.37 14.16
CA GLY A 240 3.88 10.25 13.27
C GLY A 240 3.36 10.35 11.83
N GLY A 241 2.25 9.67 11.47
CA GLY A 241 1.60 9.80 10.15
C GLY A 241 2.24 8.98 9.03
N SER A 242 2.74 7.76 9.29
CA SER A 242 3.34 6.91 8.26
C SER A 242 2.28 6.31 7.30
N ASN A 243 2.62 6.17 6.01
CA ASN A 243 1.70 5.65 4.98
C ASN A 243 1.32 4.17 5.18
N LEU A 244 2.20 3.35 5.77
CA LEU A 244 1.91 1.94 6.05
C LEU A 244 0.68 1.78 6.95
N MET A 245 0.52 2.71 7.90
CA MET A 245 -0.60 2.67 8.84
C MET A 245 -1.94 3.09 8.21
N ALA A 246 -1.89 3.78 7.07
CA ALA A 246 -3.11 4.12 6.33
C ALA A 246 -3.75 2.88 5.70
N SER A 247 -2.95 1.92 5.22
CA SER A 247 -3.44 0.65 4.63
C SER A 247 -3.60 -0.48 5.65
N HIS A 248 -2.81 -0.50 6.74
CA HIS A 248 -2.76 -1.56 7.76
C HIS A 248 -2.98 -1.02 9.18
N PRO A 249 -4.22 -0.70 9.56
CA PRO A 249 -4.51 -0.06 10.86
C PRO A 249 -4.36 -1.01 12.06
N GLY A 250 -4.20 -0.42 13.24
CA GLY A 250 -4.40 -1.12 14.50
C GLY A 250 -3.17 -1.83 15.09
N SER A 251 -1.96 -1.32 14.88
CA SER A 251 -0.69 -1.99 15.22
C SER A 251 -0.51 -2.36 16.70
N ASP A 252 -0.99 -1.58 17.67
CA ASP A 252 -0.83 -1.94 19.10
C ASP A 252 -1.65 -3.18 19.47
N ALA A 253 -2.92 -3.25 19.08
CA ALA A 253 -3.77 -4.42 19.33
C ALA A 253 -3.25 -5.68 18.60
N ARG A 254 -2.70 -5.50 17.41
CA ARG A 254 -2.08 -6.57 16.62
C ARG A 254 -0.82 -7.09 17.33
N ALA A 255 0.02 -6.20 17.87
CA ALA A 255 1.19 -6.58 18.67
C ALA A 255 0.79 -7.40 19.91
N ASP A 256 -0.25 -6.98 20.64
CA ASP A 256 -0.75 -7.72 21.82
C ASP A 256 -1.24 -9.11 21.43
N ARG A 257 -1.91 -9.25 20.29
CA ARG A 257 -2.39 -10.53 19.76
C ARG A 257 -1.23 -11.46 19.38
N MET A 258 -0.19 -10.94 18.71
CA MET A 258 0.99 -11.74 18.35
C MET A 258 1.77 -12.18 19.59
N LYS A 259 1.90 -11.28 20.60
CA LYS A 259 2.47 -11.67 21.88
C LYS A 259 1.71 -12.81 22.53
N ALA A 260 0.39 -12.69 22.63
CA ALA A 260 -0.46 -13.72 23.23
C ALA A 260 -0.41 -15.05 22.46
N ALA A 261 -0.21 -15.02 21.15
CA ALA A 261 -0.03 -16.22 20.33
C ALA A 261 1.34 -16.87 20.59
N ALA A 262 2.42 -16.08 20.68
CA ALA A 262 3.76 -16.56 20.94
C ALA A 262 3.94 -17.11 22.35
N ASP A 263 3.23 -16.56 23.36
CA ASP A 263 3.29 -17.02 24.76
C ASP A 263 2.60 -18.40 24.98
N LYS A 264 1.88 -18.92 23.96
CA LYS A 264 1.22 -20.24 24.01
C LYS A 264 2.08 -21.37 23.38
N LEU A 265 3.24 -21.04 22.83
CA LEU A 265 4.18 -22.00 22.23
C LEU A 265 5.17 -22.52 23.27
#